data_18dc709d210aef99644afb8db4f91eb0
#
_entry.id   18dc709d210aef99644afb8db4f91eb0
#
_cell.length_a   1.000
_cell.length_b   1.000
_cell.length_c   1.000
_cell.angle_alpha   90.00
_cell.angle_beta   90.00
_cell.angle_gamma   90.00
#
_symmetry.space_group_name_H-M   'P 1'
#
loop_
_entity.id
_entity.type
_entity.pdbx_description
1 polymer ?
#
loop_
_entity_poly.entity_id
_entity_poly.type
_entity_poly.pdbx_seq_one_letter_code
_entity_poly.pdbx_strand_id
1 'polypeptide(L)'
;MPSIKDVAKIAGVSTATVSRVLANQSRVKEDTRKLVLDAVEQLNYRPNLIARSLRVQKSAKIGLVVSDIRNPFFTAIGRAVEDAAYEQGYSVLMCNTDENPAKEEMYLNLLHDENVAGIIFSPTQQFSAGLKSYQSNIPFVIIDRAVNSKHVDMVLLDNVAAAYELTNHLIENGYRKLAGLFGNASTTGQERNKGFHKALKEYQLKPVAEYFIPPRIKQGYDTTLTMLDSTERPDAIFTSNSLLTAGVFQALRDRKLKVPADVALVGFDETTWGELVDPPITLIAQPTEEIGRTATELLFQRIDVPSRSPKTVILKGNLIVRASSSPR
;
A
#
# COMPACT_ATOMS: atom_id res chain seq x y z
N MET A 1 22.22 33.23 5.30
CA MET A 1 21.24 32.61 6.23
C MET A 1 21.83 32.60 7.63
N PRO A 2 21.05 32.93 8.67
CA PRO A 2 21.54 32.86 10.05
C PRO A 2 21.99 31.43 10.39
N SER A 3 23.04 31.31 11.19
CA SER A 3 23.63 30.05 11.62
C SER A 3 23.38 29.79 13.11
N ILE A 4 23.57 28.56 13.58
CA ILE A 4 23.51 28.24 15.01
C ILE A 4 24.51 29.05 15.84
N LYS A 5 25.62 29.51 15.23
CA LYS A 5 26.60 30.39 15.86
C LYS A 5 26.07 31.79 16.11
N ASP A 6 25.23 32.30 15.19
CA ASP A 6 24.60 33.61 15.33
C ASP A 6 23.54 33.58 16.43
N VAL A 7 22.73 32.52 16.52
CA VAL A 7 21.81 32.32 17.65
C VAL A 7 22.54 32.24 18.98
N ALA A 8 23.62 31.47 19.05
CA ALA A 8 24.46 31.34 20.25
C ALA A 8 25.05 32.70 20.72
N LYS A 9 25.49 33.53 19.75
CA LYS A 9 26.03 34.87 20.00
C LYS A 9 24.97 35.81 20.57
N ILE A 10 23.76 35.84 20.01
CA ILE A 10 22.65 36.68 20.50
C ILE A 10 22.15 36.20 21.85
N ALA A 11 21.98 34.92 22.05
CA ALA A 11 21.52 34.34 23.31
C ALA A 11 22.58 34.34 24.43
N GLY A 12 23.83 34.68 24.12
CA GLY A 12 24.92 34.68 25.11
C GLY A 12 25.31 33.28 25.62
N VAL A 13 25.11 32.24 24.83
CA VAL A 13 25.34 30.84 25.24
C VAL A 13 26.19 30.08 24.22
N SER A 14 26.63 28.88 24.57
CA SER A 14 27.34 28.01 23.62
C SER A 14 26.42 27.43 22.55
N THR A 15 26.98 27.11 21.38
CA THR A 15 26.24 26.39 20.34
C THR A 15 25.68 25.04 20.81
N ALA A 16 26.36 24.38 21.76
CA ALA A 16 25.90 23.17 22.41
C ALA A 16 24.64 23.42 23.25
N THR A 17 24.54 24.56 23.94
CA THR A 17 23.38 24.97 24.71
C THR A 17 22.21 25.26 23.79
N VAL A 18 22.41 26.00 22.68
CA VAL A 18 21.38 26.23 21.64
C VAL A 18 20.87 24.89 21.10
N SER A 19 21.76 23.97 20.77
CA SER A 19 21.39 22.64 20.27
C SER A 19 20.54 21.85 21.27
N ARG A 20 20.85 21.92 22.59
CA ARG A 20 20.06 21.24 23.62
C ARG A 20 18.66 21.86 23.79
N VAL A 21 18.56 23.18 23.73
CA VAL A 21 17.25 23.87 23.77
C VAL A 21 16.40 23.49 22.60
N LEU A 22 16.93 23.53 21.37
CA LEU A 22 16.22 23.17 20.14
C LEU A 22 15.86 21.67 20.08
N ALA A 23 16.58 20.81 20.82
CA ALA A 23 16.27 19.39 20.98
C ALA A 23 15.31 19.10 22.15
N ASN A 24 14.76 20.13 22.80
CA ASN A 24 13.84 20.05 23.94
C ASN A 24 14.37 19.21 25.13
N GLN A 25 15.68 19.20 25.37
CA GLN A 25 16.25 18.43 26.46
C GLN A 25 15.96 19.08 27.84
N SER A 26 15.57 18.29 28.82
CA SER A 26 15.11 18.71 30.15
C SER A 26 16.20 19.31 31.07
N ARG A 27 17.48 19.29 30.64
CA ARG A 27 18.62 19.75 31.45
C ARG A 27 19.00 21.21 31.24
N VAL A 28 18.19 22.04 30.60
CA VAL A 28 18.47 23.46 30.38
C VAL A 28 17.54 24.29 31.27
N LYS A 29 18.11 25.25 31.98
CA LYS A 29 17.35 26.21 32.84
C LYS A 29 16.34 27.00 31.99
N GLU A 30 15.16 27.28 32.54
CA GLU A 30 14.05 27.92 31.81
C GLU A 30 14.45 29.30 31.27
N ASP A 31 15.18 30.13 32.08
CA ASP A 31 15.67 31.43 31.61
C ASP A 31 16.60 31.30 30.39
N THR A 32 17.48 30.29 30.39
CA THR A 32 18.37 30.05 29.26
C THR A 32 17.59 29.57 28.03
N ARG A 33 16.56 28.75 28.23
CA ARG A 33 15.66 28.30 27.18
C ARG A 33 14.97 29.49 26.51
N LYS A 34 14.42 30.41 27.30
CA LYS A 34 13.76 31.60 26.81
C LYS A 34 14.69 32.48 25.97
N LEU A 35 15.89 32.79 26.47
CA LEU A 35 16.89 33.59 25.72
C LEU A 35 17.24 32.96 24.36
N VAL A 36 17.34 31.63 24.28
CA VAL A 36 17.64 30.96 23.02
C VAL A 36 16.44 31.00 22.06
N LEU A 37 15.21 30.80 22.54
CA LEU A 37 14.02 30.85 21.71
C LEU A 37 13.78 32.27 21.18
N ASP A 38 13.97 33.30 22.00
CA ASP A 38 13.86 34.70 21.59
C ASP A 38 14.89 35.04 20.49
N ALA A 39 16.15 34.55 20.64
CA ALA A 39 17.20 34.74 19.62
C ALA A 39 16.87 33.96 18.30
N VAL A 40 16.27 32.79 18.40
CA VAL A 40 15.79 32.01 17.22
C VAL A 40 14.72 32.76 16.45
N GLU A 41 13.75 33.34 17.16
CA GLU A 41 12.66 34.12 16.58
C GLU A 41 13.20 35.42 15.96
N GLN A 42 14.05 36.16 16.68
CA GLN A 42 14.67 37.39 16.19
C GLN A 42 15.45 37.21 14.89
N LEU A 43 16.16 36.10 14.76
CA LEU A 43 16.94 35.78 13.56
C LEU A 43 16.14 35.05 12.48
N ASN A 44 14.87 34.73 12.73
CA ASN A 44 14.11 33.79 11.91
C ASN A 44 14.94 32.53 11.57
N TYR A 45 15.69 32.05 12.58
CA TYR A 45 16.58 30.91 12.42
C TYR A 45 15.78 29.61 12.34
N ARG A 46 15.94 28.89 11.25
CA ARG A 46 15.43 27.52 11.13
C ARG A 46 16.59 26.54 11.31
N PRO A 47 16.48 25.61 12.27
CA PRO A 47 17.49 24.56 12.41
C PRO A 47 17.72 23.86 11.08
N ASN A 48 18.98 23.80 10.64
CA ASN A 48 19.31 23.01 9.47
C ASN A 48 19.19 21.52 9.83
N LEU A 49 18.08 20.89 9.43
CA LEU A 49 17.79 19.49 9.68
C LEU A 49 18.86 18.57 9.07
N ILE A 50 19.47 18.99 7.95
CA ILE A 50 20.60 18.27 7.32
C ILE A 50 21.82 18.26 8.24
N ALA A 51 22.17 19.43 8.83
CA ALA A 51 23.28 19.51 9.79
C ALA A 51 22.97 18.75 11.10
N ARG A 52 21.71 18.65 11.49
CA ARG A 52 21.27 17.85 12.64
C ARG A 52 21.34 16.36 12.35
N SER A 53 20.87 15.90 11.18
CA SER A 53 20.94 14.49 10.76
C SER A 53 22.37 14.01 10.57
N LEU A 54 23.26 14.85 10.02
CA LEU A 54 24.70 14.59 9.95
C LEU A 54 25.36 14.43 11.33
N ARG A 55 24.84 15.12 12.35
CA ARG A 55 25.38 15.06 13.71
C ARG A 55 24.83 13.91 14.56
N VAL A 56 23.58 13.48 14.28
CA VAL A 56 22.89 12.41 15.04
C VAL A 56 22.96 11.08 14.30
N GLN A 57 23.41 11.07 13.04
CA GLN A 57 23.45 9.89 12.13
C GLN A 57 22.11 9.16 11.97
N LYS A 58 20.99 9.75 12.39
CA LYS A 58 19.65 9.16 12.25
C LYS A 58 18.75 10.11 11.48
N SER A 59 18.26 9.67 10.35
CA SER A 59 17.21 10.37 9.60
C SER A 59 15.86 10.21 10.32
N ALA A 60 15.07 11.28 10.39
CA ALA A 60 13.68 11.22 10.86
C ALA A 60 12.71 11.06 9.67
N LYS A 61 13.14 10.39 8.62
CA LYS A 61 12.35 10.12 7.41
C LYS A 61 12.31 8.63 7.17
N ILE A 62 11.18 8.11 6.70
CA ILE A 62 11.06 6.78 6.11
C ILE A 62 10.55 6.89 4.67
N GLY A 63 10.89 5.92 3.83
CA GLY A 63 10.37 5.79 2.48
C GLY A 63 9.12 4.90 2.45
N LEU A 64 8.12 5.28 1.66
CA LEU A 64 7.01 4.42 1.28
C LEU A 64 6.96 4.32 -0.24
N VAL A 65 7.31 3.16 -0.78
CA VAL A 65 7.32 2.91 -2.23
C VAL A 65 6.12 2.04 -2.58
N VAL A 66 5.21 2.57 -3.39
CA VAL A 66 3.98 1.90 -3.80
C VAL A 66 3.93 1.67 -5.30
N SER A 67 3.17 0.66 -5.72
CA SER A 67 3.11 0.24 -7.11
C SER A 67 2.26 1.19 -7.98
N ASP A 68 1.09 1.63 -7.50
CA ASP A 68 0.19 2.52 -8.27
C ASP A 68 -0.71 3.34 -7.35
N ILE A 69 -0.39 4.63 -7.19
CA ILE A 69 -1.15 5.56 -6.33
C ILE A 69 -2.59 5.79 -6.81
N ARG A 70 -2.93 5.44 -8.06
CA ARG A 70 -4.31 5.50 -8.56
C ARG A 70 -5.20 4.42 -7.96
N ASN A 71 -4.61 3.34 -7.43
CA ASN A 71 -5.37 2.34 -6.68
C ASN A 71 -5.59 2.83 -5.24
N PRO A 72 -6.84 3.06 -4.80
CA PRO A 72 -7.17 3.52 -3.45
C PRO A 72 -6.58 2.66 -2.32
N PHE A 73 -6.33 1.38 -2.57
CA PHE A 73 -5.65 0.49 -1.65
C PHE A 73 -4.30 1.06 -1.16
N PHE A 74 -3.46 1.56 -2.08
CA PHE A 74 -2.16 2.12 -1.70
C PHE A 74 -2.25 3.49 -1.01
N THR A 75 -3.26 4.28 -1.33
CA THR A 75 -3.47 5.56 -0.62
C THR A 75 -3.98 5.34 0.80
N ALA A 76 -4.81 4.32 1.01
CA ALA A 76 -5.26 3.94 2.35
C ALA A 76 -4.10 3.41 3.22
N ILE A 77 -3.24 2.55 2.67
CA ILE A 77 -2.01 2.12 3.35
C ILE A 77 -1.09 3.31 3.63
N GLY A 78 -0.93 4.21 2.64
CA GLY A 78 -0.11 5.41 2.79
C GLY A 78 -0.57 6.29 3.97
N ARG A 79 -1.87 6.43 4.16
CA ARG A 79 -2.44 7.12 5.31
C ARG A 79 -2.09 6.43 6.63
N ALA A 80 -2.27 5.12 6.72
CA ALA A 80 -1.97 4.37 7.93
C ALA A 80 -0.47 4.37 8.29
N VAL A 81 0.40 4.31 7.27
CA VAL A 81 1.86 4.44 7.45
C VAL A 81 2.24 5.84 7.93
N GLU A 82 1.64 6.88 7.35
CA GLU A 82 1.90 8.27 7.73
C GLU A 82 1.49 8.55 9.18
N ASP A 83 0.28 8.13 9.58
CA ASP A 83 -0.21 8.28 10.95
C ASP A 83 0.73 7.57 11.96
N ALA A 84 1.09 6.30 11.69
CA ALA A 84 1.98 5.53 12.57
C ALA A 84 3.42 6.10 12.61
N ALA A 85 3.93 6.63 11.50
CA ALA A 85 5.24 7.27 11.43
C ALA A 85 5.25 8.60 12.20
N TYR A 86 4.19 9.40 12.04
CA TYR A 86 4.02 10.68 12.75
C TYR A 86 4.03 10.49 14.27
N GLU A 87 3.33 9.47 14.80
CA GLU A 87 3.33 9.12 16.22
C GLU A 87 4.75 8.88 16.78
N GLN A 88 5.68 8.44 15.93
CA GLN A 88 7.09 8.19 16.28
C GLN A 88 8.03 9.35 15.91
N GLY A 89 7.48 10.47 15.41
CA GLY A 89 8.26 11.65 15.02
C GLY A 89 8.98 11.52 13.68
N TYR A 90 8.50 10.64 12.78
CA TYR A 90 9.04 10.45 11.43
C TYR A 90 8.13 11.07 10.39
N SER A 91 8.74 11.54 9.29
CA SER A 91 8.03 11.95 8.07
C SER A 91 8.13 10.86 7.01
N VAL A 92 7.10 10.76 6.14
CA VAL A 92 7.06 9.77 5.07
C VAL A 92 7.36 10.42 3.72
N LEU A 93 8.31 9.83 2.97
CA LEU A 93 8.57 10.14 1.57
C LEU A 93 7.87 9.08 0.72
N MET A 94 6.75 9.46 0.07
CA MET A 94 5.98 8.55 -0.76
C MET A 94 6.46 8.59 -2.20
N CYS A 95 6.78 7.41 -2.75
CA CYS A 95 7.24 7.19 -4.13
C CYS A 95 6.29 6.24 -4.86
N ASN A 96 5.95 6.57 -6.12
CA ASN A 96 5.02 5.80 -6.94
C ASN A 96 5.72 5.23 -8.18
N THR A 97 5.83 3.91 -8.28
CA THR A 97 6.58 3.25 -9.36
C THR A 97 5.79 3.08 -10.64
N ASP A 98 4.46 3.15 -10.65
CA ASP A 98 3.58 2.83 -11.79
C ASP A 98 3.85 1.43 -12.38
N GLU A 99 4.25 0.46 -11.56
CA GLU A 99 4.69 -0.88 -11.99
C GLU A 99 5.92 -0.84 -12.94
N ASN A 100 6.68 0.24 -12.93
CA ASN A 100 7.85 0.43 -13.78
C ASN A 100 9.15 0.13 -13.00
N PRO A 101 9.91 -0.93 -13.36
CA PRO A 101 11.14 -1.30 -12.66
C PRO A 101 12.23 -0.22 -12.69
N ALA A 102 12.30 0.58 -13.76
CA ALA A 102 13.28 1.68 -13.83
C ALA A 102 12.95 2.81 -12.85
N LYS A 103 11.66 3.12 -12.66
CA LYS A 103 11.22 4.05 -11.60
C LYS A 103 11.47 3.49 -10.21
N GLU A 104 11.25 2.19 -10.02
CA GLU A 104 11.50 1.50 -8.77
C GLU A 104 12.97 1.65 -8.36
N GLU A 105 13.89 1.30 -9.24
CA GLU A 105 15.33 1.45 -9.01
C GLU A 105 15.71 2.92 -8.72
N MET A 106 15.20 3.84 -9.52
CA MET A 106 15.44 5.28 -9.32
C MET A 106 14.98 5.75 -7.94
N TYR A 107 13.79 5.35 -7.47
CA TYR A 107 13.27 5.76 -6.17
C TYR A 107 14.00 5.10 -5.00
N LEU A 108 14.39 3.83 -5.14
CA LEU A 108 15.20 3.17 -4.11
C LEU A 108 16.56 3.85 -3.95
N ASN A 109 17.21 4.25 -5.06
CA ASN A 109 18.46 5.02 -5.02
C ASN A 109 18.24 6.42 -4.41
N LEU A 110 17.17 7.12 -4.78
CA LEU A 110 16.80 8.41 -4.18
C LEU A 110 16.65 8.30 -2.66
N LEU A 111 15.92 7.29 -2.17
CA LEU A 111 15.71 7.09 -0.74
C LEU A 111 17.01 6.73 -0.02
N HIS A 112 17.92 6.02 -0.68
CA HIS A 112 19.27 5.77 -0.18
C HIS A 112 20.07 7.08 -0.05
N ASP A 113 20.06 7.93 -1.07
CA ASP A 113 20.78 9.22 -1.06
C ASP A 113 20.20 10.20 -0.03
N GLU A 114 18.87 10.16 0.19
CA GLU A 114 18.17 10.90 1.24
C GLU A 114 18.44 10.34 2.66
N ASN A 115 19.19 9.25 2.78
CA ASN A 115 19.50 8.58 4.04
C ASN A 115 18.27 8.32 4.90
N VAL A 116 17.18 7.79 4.30
CA VAL A 116 16.00 7.44 5.09
C VAL A 116 16.32 6.34 6.11
N ALA A 117 15.62 6.37 7.25
CA ALA A 117 15.85 5.40 8.33
C ALA A 117 15.41 3.99 7.97
N GLY A 118 14.44 3.87 7.04
CA GLY A 118 13.94 2.61 6.56
C GLY A 118 12.92 2.79 5.43
N ILE A 119 12.52 1.71 4.79
CA ILE A 119 11.62 1.71 3.63
C ILE A 119 10.51 0.68 3.81
N ILE A 120 9.26 1.10 3.59
CA ILE A 120 8.11 0.20 3.39
C ILE A 120 7.88 0.11 1.88
N PHE A 121 7.75 -1.10 1.34
CA PHE A 121 7.89 -1.30 -0.09
C PHE A 121 6.93 -2.36 -0.65
N SER A 122 6.13 -1.97 -1.65
CA SER A 122 5.38 -2.88 -2.52
C SER A 122 6.14 -3.06 -3.83
N PRO A 123 6.85 -4.17 -4.03
CA PRO A 123 7.77 -4.35 -5.15
C PRO A 123 7.08 -4.58 -6.49
N THR A 124 7.71 -4.20 -7.60
CA THR A 124 7.31 -4.67 -8.93
C THR A 124 7.56 -6.18 -9.07
N GLN A 125 6.94 -6.82 -10.06
CA GLN A 125 7.14 -8.25 -10.31
C GLN A 125 8.61 -8.61 -10.58
N GLN A 126 9.37 -7.73 -11.23
CA GLN A 126 10.79 -7.96 -11.54
C GLN A 126 11.68 -7.89 -10.29
N PHE A 127 11.37 -7.02 -9.34
CA PHE A 127 12.15 -6.90 -8.10
C PHE A 127 12.09 -8.18 -7.26
N SER A 128 10.95 -8.87 -7.26
CA SER A 128 10.80 -10.15 -6.57
C SER A 128 11.84 -11.19 -7.00
N ALA A 129 12.33 -11.11 -8.23
CA ALA A 129 13.41 -11.95 -8.77
C ALA A 129 14.82 -11.36 -8.47
N GLY A 130 14.93 -10.05 -8.22
CA GLY A 130 16.19 -9.30 -8.12
C GLY A 130 16.63 -8.89 -6.71
N LEU A 131 15.90 -9.27 -5.67
CA LEU A 131 16.20 -8.86 -4.28
C LEU A 131 17.65 -9.18 -3.82
N LYS A 132 18.26 -10.20 -4.41
CA LYS A 132 19.67 -10.58 -4.14
C LYS A 132 20.68 -9.54 -4.61
N SER A 133 20.33 -8.67 -5.54
CA SER A 133 21.22 -7.64 -6.10
C SER A 133 21.10 -6.29 -5.38
N TYR A 134 20.02 -6.05 -4.63
CA TYR A 134 19.84 -4.81 -3.87
C TYR A 134 20.53 -4.93 -2.50
N GLN A 135 21.80 -4.54 -2.46
CA GLN A 135 22.59 -4.48 -1.24
C GLN A 135 22.44 -3.07 -0.62
N SER A 136 21.42 -2.86 0.17
CA SER A 136 21.29 -1.66 0.97
C SER A 136 21.40 -2.00 2.46
N ASN A 137 22.10 -1.14 3.21
CA ASN A 137 22.11 -1.20 4.68
C ASN A 137 20.83 -0.59 5.29
N ILE A 138 19.92 -0.06 4.46
CA ILE A 138 18.66 0.52 4.91
C ILE A 138 17.68 -0.62 5.17
N PRO A 139 17.12 -0.74 6.38
CA PRO A 139 16.08 -1.70 6.69
C PRO A 139 14.83 -1.50 5.82
N PHE A 140 14.20 -2.59 5.38
CA PHE A 140 12.92 -2.48 4.71
C PHE A 140 11.94 -3.59 5.08
N VAL A 141 10.66 -3.29 4.90
CA VAL A 141 9.52 -4.18 5.08
C VAL A 141 8.76 -4.25 3.77
N ILE A 142 8.49 -5.45 3.31
CA ILE A 142 7.70 -5.70 2.10
C ILE A 142 6.21 -5.73 2.47
N ILE A 143 5.38 -5.11 1.64
CA ILE A 143 3.91 -5.14 1.75
C ILE A 143 3.28 -5.62 0.45
N ASP A 144 2.02 -6.07 0.52
CA ASP A 144 1.17 -6.47 -0.61
C ASP A 144 1.65 -7.72 -1.34
N ARG A 145 2.91 -7.80 -1.74
CA ARG A 145 3.46 -8.85 -2.61
C ARG A 145 4.58 -9.60 -1.94
N ALA A 146 4.45 -10.92 -1.89
CA ALA A 146 5.51 -11.76 -1.36
C ALA A 146 6.77 -11.71 -2.24
N VAL A 147 7.93 -11.70 -1.60
CA VAL A 147 9.23 -11.88 -2.24
C VAL A 147 9.88 -13.17 -1.75
N ASN A 148 10.67 -13.82 -2.62
CA ASN A 148 11.39 -15.03 -2.24
C ASN A 148 12.65 -14.67 -1.45
N SER A 149 12.48 -14.23 -0.22
CA SER A 149 13.58 -13.88 0.70
C SER A 149 13.25 -14.30 2.13
N LYS A 150 14.25 -14.87 2.81
CA LYS A 150 14.18 -15.21 4.25
C LYS A 150 14.80 -14.10 5.13
N HIS A 151 15.16 -12.96 4.54
CA HIS A 151 15.93 -11.91 5.22
C HIS A 151 15.17 -10.60 5.39
N VAL A 152 13.91 -10.55 4.95
CA VAL A 152 13.08 -9.33 5.00
C VAL A 152 11.76 -9.59 5.73
N ASP A 153 11.28 -8.57 6.40
CA ASP A 153 9.94 -8.58 7.00
C ASP A 153 8.89 -8.41 5.92
N MET A 154 7.76 -9.09 6.06
CA MET A 154 6.65 -9.00 5.12
C MET A 154 5.31 -8.87 5.84
N VAL A 155 4.42 -8.03 5.30
CA VAL A 155 3.01 -7.95 5.70
C VAL A 155 2.16 -8.18 4.46
N LEU A 156 1.44 -9.27 4.44
CA LEU A 156 0.74 -9.80 3.29
C LEU A 156 -0.72 -10.10 3.61
N LEU A 157 -1.57 -10.13 2.58
CA LEU A 157 -2.92 -10.68 2.67
C LEU A 157 -2.88 -12.19 2.32
N ASP A 158 -3.75 -13.00 2.94
CA ASP A 158 -4.07 -14.33 2.42
C ASP A 158 -4.98 -14.21 1.19
N ASN A 159 -4.36 -13.86 0.05
CA ASN A 159 -5.07 -13.63 -1.20
C ASN A 159 -5.80 -14.88 -1.72
N VAL A 160 -5.23 -16.05 -1.45
CA VAL A 160 -5.83 -17.33 -1.90
C VAL A 160 -7.11 -17.61 -1.11
N ALA A 161 -7.06 -17.49 0.22
CA ALA A 161 -8.24 -17.70 1.05
C ALA A 161 -9.33 -16.64 0.76
N ALA A 162 -8.96 -15.38 0.62
CA ALA A 162 -9.88 -14.28 0.33
C ALA A 162 -10.59 -14.46 -1.02
N ALA A 163 -9.85 -14.83 -2.07
CA ALA A 163 -10.45 -15.08 -3.38
C ALA A 163 -11.31 -16.35 -3.41
N TYR A 164 -10.90 -17.37 -2.66
CA TYR A 164 -11.71 -18.57 -2.48
C TYR A 164 -13.06 -18.22 -1.84
N GLU A 165 -13.06 -17.48 -0.74
CA GLU A 165 -14.26 -17.06 -0.03
C GLU A 165 -15.21 -16.26 -0.93
N LEU A 166 -14.67 -15.26 -1.66
CA LEU A 166 -15.46 -14.43 -2.57
C LEU A 166 -16.07 -15.23 -3.73
N THR A 167 -15.34 -16.21 -4.26
CA THR A 167 -15.82 -17.06 -5.34
C THR A 167 -16.88 -18.05 -4.83
N ASN A 168 -16.64 -18.63 -3.65
CA ASN A 168 -17.58 -19.53 -2.99
C ASN A 168 -18.92 -18.82 -2.73
N HIS A 169 -18.90 -17.56 -2.26
CA HIS A 169 -20.09 -16.75 -2.10
C HIS A 169 -20.91 -16.64 -3.39
N LEU A 170 -20.29 -16.43 -4.56
CA LEU A 170 -21.02 -16.43 -5.84
C LEU A 170 -21.68 -17.78 -6.14
N ILE A 171 -20.92 -18.87 -5.93
CA ILE A 171 -21.41 -20.22 -6.23
C ILE A 171 -22.58 -20.61 -5.30
N GLU A 172 -22.50 -20.29 -4.01
CA GLU A 172 -23.54 -20.52 -3.02
C GLU A 172 -24.81 -19.71 -3.35
N ASN A 173 -24.66 -18.52 -3.93
CA ASN A 173 -25.78 -17.69 -4.40
C ASN A 173 -26.36 -18.13 -5.76
N GLY A 174 -25.94 -19.27 -6.29
CA GLY A 174 -26.55 -19.89 -7.48
C GLY A 174 -25.88 -19.55 -8.81
N TYR A 175 -24.82 -18.74 -8.84
CA TYR A 175 -24.07 -18.42 -10.05
C TYR A 175 -23.22 -19.61 -10.51
N ARG A 176 -23.19 -19.89 -11.82
CA ARG A 176 -22.51 -21.07 -12.37
C ARG A 176 -21.59 -20.75 -13.56
N LYS A 177 -21.81 -19.63 -14.25
CA LYS A 177 -21.02 -19.19 -15.40
C LYS A 177 -20.12 -18.02 -14.98
N LEU A 178 -19.05 -18.34 -14.23
CA LEU A 178 -18.19 -17.34 -13.67
C LEU A 178 -17.08 -16.94 -14.65
N ALA A 179 -16.84 -15.64 -14.78
CA ALA A 179 -15.64 -15.10 -15.43
C ALA A 179 -14.74 -14.38 -14.44
N GLY A 180 -13.43 -14.38 -14.70
CA GLY A 180 -12.43 -13.75 -13.84
C GLY A 180 -11.57 -12.73 -14.58
N LEU A 181 -11.38 -11.52 -14.00
CA LEU A 181 -10.43 -10.50 -14.44
C LEU A 181 -9.35 -10.30 -13.38
N PHE A 182 -8.11 -10.61 -13.73
CA PHE A 182 -6.97 -10.61 -12.82
C PHE A 182 -5.89 -9.62 -13.28
N GLY A 183 -5.27 -8.93 -12.32
CA GLY A 183 -4.10 -8.10 -12.60
C GLY A 183 -2.90 -8.96 -13.04
N ASN A 184 -2.28 -8.59 -14.18
CA ASN A 184 -1.15 -9.33 -14.74
C ASN A 184 0.22 -8.88 -14.21
N ALA A 185 0.29 -7.71 -13.57
CA ALA A 185 1.53 -7.09 -13.12
C ALA A 185 1.94 -7.48 -11.68
N SER A 186 1.21 -8.39 -11.01
CA SER A 186 1.48 -8.72 -9.62
C SER A 186 1.27 -10.19 -9.29
N THR A 187 2.00 -10.67 -8.27
CA THR A 187 1.78 -12.00 -7.69
C THR A 187 0.40 -12.11 -7.03
N THR A 188 -0.15 -11.01 -6.50
CA THR A 188 -1.48 -10.98 -5.88
C THR A 188 -2.60 -11.35 -6.85
N GLY A 189 -2.51 -10.90 -8.13
CA GLY A 189 -3.45 -11.33 -9.17
C GLY A 189 -3.43 -12.83 -9.41
N GLN A 190 -2.24 -13.44 -9.43
CA GLN A 190 -2.06 -14.88 -9.57
C GLN A 190 -2.56 -15.65 -8.34
N GLU A 191 -2.33 -15.14 -7.13
CA GLU A 191 -2.81 -15.75 -5.90
C GLU A 191 -4.35 -15.71 -5.81
N ARG A 192 -4.97 -14.59 -6.18
CA ARG A 192 -6.42 -14.46 -6.26
C ARG A 192 -7.02 -15.38 -7.32
N ASN A 193 -6.36 -15.54 -8.46
CA ASN A 193 -6.75 -16.55 -9.46
C ASN A 193 -6.66 -17.97 -8.90
N LYS A 194 -5.63 -18.33 -8.13
CA LYS A 194 -5.55 -19.65 -7.47
C LYS A 194 -6.73 -19.89 -6.54
N GLY A 195 -7.12 -18.88 -5.74
CA GLY A 195 -8.29 -18.96 -4.86
C GLY A 195 -9.60 -19.14 -5.64
N PHE A 196 -9.78 -18.38 -6.73
CA PHE A 196 -10.89 -18.51 -7.65
C PHE A 196 -11.02 -19.93 -8.21
N HIS A 197 -9.93 -20.48 -8.75
CA HIS A 197 -9.92 -21.86 -9.26
C HIS A 197 -10.13 -22.92 -8.18
N LYS A 198 -9.62 -22.67 -6.95
CA LYS A 198 -9.84 -23.60 -5.85
C LYS A 198 -11.33 -23.76 -5.55
N ALA A 199 -12.07 -22.66 -5.47
CA ALA A 199 -13.52 -22.71 -5.25
C ALA A 199 -14.24 -23.38 -6.41
N LEU A 200 -13.97 -22.97 -7.66
CA LEU A 200 -14.59 -23.59 -8.84
C LEU A 200 -14.38 -25.12 -8.89
N LYS A 201 -13.18 -25.58 -8.56
CA LYS A 201 -12.84 -27.01 -8.57
C LYS A 201 -13.68 -27.82 -7.58
N GLU A 202 -13.97 -27.29 -6.41
CA GLU A 202 -14.78 -27.97 -5.38
C GLU A 202 -16.22 -28.21 -5.85
N TYR A 203 -16.74 -27.29 -6.69
CA TYR A 203 -18.05 -27.42 -7.28
C TYR A 203 -18.06 -28.01 -8.70
N GLN A 204 -16.91 -28.55 -9.16
CA GLN A 204 -16.73 -29.12 -10.50
C GLN A 204 -17.09 -28.13 -11.64
N LEU A 205 -16.89 -26.84 -11.40
CA LEU A 205 -17.11 -25.78 -12.36
C LEU A 205 -15.79 -25.41 -13.07
N LYS A 206 -15.94 -24.80 -14.26
CA LYS A 206 -14.85 -24.15 -14.99
C LYS A 206 -15.24 -22.69 -15.25
N PRO A 207 -14.27 -21.77 -15.28
CA PRO A 207 -14.58 -20.41 -15.68
C PRO A 207 -14.98 -20.38 -17.15
N VAL A 208 -15.97 -19.54 -17.49
CA VAL A 208 -16.37 -19.32 -18.90
C VAL A 208 -15.38 -18.40 -19.61
N ALA A 209 -14.70 -17.53 -18.86
CA ALA A 209 -13.64 -16.68 -19.39
C ALA A 209 -12.68 -16.26 -18.28
N GLU A 210 -11.39 -16.10 -18.63
CA GLU A 210 -10.36 -15.57 -17.75
C GLU A 210 -9.45 -14.62 -18.51
N TYR A 211 -9.16 -13.48 -17.86
CA TYR A 211 -8.27 -12.47 -18.43
C TYR A 211 -7.24 -11.99 -17.42
N PHE A 212 -5.99 -11.98 -17.85
CA PHE A 212 -4.88 -11.35 -17.13
C PHE A 212 -4.52 -10.06 -17.84
N ILE A 213 -4.88 -8.93 -17.25
CA ILE A 213 -4.80 -7.61 -17.87
C ILE A 213 -4.16 -6.57 -16.93
N PRO A 214 -3.62 -5.47 -17.46
CA PRO A 214 -3.18 -4.36 -16.61
C PRO A 214 -4.33 -3.89 -15.71
N PRO A 215 -4.08 -3.70 -14.39
CA PRO A 215 -5.13 -3.36 -13.42
C PRO A 215 -5.54 -1.89 -13.54
N ARG A 216 -6.28 -1.56 -14.59
CA ARG A 216 -6.75 -0.21 -14.94
C ARG A 216 -8.22 -0.24 -15.31
N ILE A 217 -8.93 0.86 -15.03
CA ILE A 217 -10.36 1.01 -15.35
C ILE A 217 -10.63 0.73 -16.83
N LYS A 218 -9.86 1.36 -17.74
CA LYS A 218 -10.04 1.19 -19.17
C LYS A 218 -9.89 -0.25 -19.63
N GLN A 219 -8.89 -0.97 -19.17
CA GLN A 219 -8.69 -2.38 -19.54
C GLN A 219 -9.81 -3.26 -19.01
N GLY A 220 -10.27 -3.03 -17.76
CA GLY A 220 -11.46 -3.72 -17.23
C GLY A 220 -12.69 -3.47 -18.09
N TYR A 221 -12.92 -2.23 -18.48
CA TYR A 221 -14.04 -1.83 -19.36
C TYR A 221 -13.97 -2.51 -20.73
N ASP A 222 -12.85 -2.33 -21.47
CA ASP A 222 -12.70 -2.85 -22.84
C ASP A 222 -12.81 -4.39 -22.87
N THR A 223 -12.16 -5.08 -21.90
CA THR A 223 -12.21 -6.54 -21.77
C THR A 223 -13.63 -7.02 -21.49
N THR A 224 -14.36 -6.30 -20.64
CA THR A 224 -15.75 -6.66 -20.34
C THR A 224 -16.65 -6.54 -21.57
N LEU A 225 -16.51 -5.48 -22.36
CA LEU A 225 -17.27 -5.36 -23.62
C LEU A 225 -17.01 -6.55 -24.55
N THR A 226 -15.73 -6.92 -24.73
CA THR A 226 -15.36 -8.09 -25.55
C THR A 226 -15.96 -9.39 -25.01
N MET A 227 -15.94 -9.58 -23.69
CA MET A 227 -16.50 -10.76 -23.04
C MET A 227 -18.03 -10.84 -23.19
N LEU A 228 -18.72 -9.70 -23.10
CA LEU A 228 -20.18 -9.65 -23.26
C LEU A 228 -20.66 -9.89 -24.70
N ASP A 229 -19.79 -9.66 -25.67
CA ASP A 229 -20.07 -9.93 -27.11
C ASP A 229 -19.76 -11.39 -27.47
N SER A 230 -19.23 -12.21 -26.54
CA SER A 230 -18.97 -13.62 -26.76
C SER A 230 -20.27 -14.45 -26.75
N THR A 231 -20.21 -15.67 -27.33
CA THR A 231 -21.34 -16.61 -27.37
C THR A 231 -21.70 -17.16 -25.99
N GLU A 232 -20.71 -17.28 -25.11
CA GLU A 232 -20.90 -17.79 -23.76
C GLU A 232 -20.73 -16.64 -22.76
N ARG A 233 -21.85 -16.04 -22.38
CA ARG A 233 -21.84 -14.90 -21.42
C ARG A 233 -21.78 -15.40 -20.00
N PRO A 234 -20.97 -14.75 -19.14
CA PRO A 234 -20.96 -15.02 -17.71
C PRO A 234 -22.28 -14.58 -17.05
N ASP A 235 -22.65 -15.27 -15.98
CA ASP A 235 -23.70 -14.83 -15.06
C ASP A 235 -23.13 -14.14 -13.81
N ALA A 236 -21.80 -14.25 -13.58
CA ALA A 236 -21.09 -13.50 -12.57
C ALA A 236 -19.65 -13.18 -13.01
N ILE A 237 -19.18 -12.00 -12.62
CA ILE A 237 -17.82 -11.53 -12.89
C ILE A 237 -17.08 -11.29 -11.58
N PHE A 238 -15.92 -11.96 -11.45
CA PHE A 238 -14.94 -11.75 -10.39
C PHE A 238 -13.85 -10.79 -10.88
N THR A 239 -13.53 -9.79 -10.08
CA THR A 239 -12.46 -8.84 -10.37
C THR A 239 -11.44 -8.81 -9.23
N SER A 240 -10.16 -8.81 -9.58
CA SER A 240 -9.08 -8.93 -8.60
C SER A 240 -8.63 -7.62 -7.96
N ASN A 241 -9.21 -6.48 -8.30
CA ASN A 241 -8.98 -5.18 -7.65
C ASN A 241 -10.05 -4.16 -8.00
N SER A 242 -10.07 -3.05 -7.26
CA SER A 242 -11.09 -1.99 -7.40
C SER A 242 -11.08 -1.26 -8.74
N LEU A 243 -9.92 -1.12 -9.40
CA LEU A 243 -9.83 -0.46 -10.72
C LEU A 243 -10.48 -1.32 -11.80
N LEU A 244 -10.27 -2.64 -11.78
CA LEU A 244 -10.94 -3.57 -12.67
C LEU A 244 -12.44 -3.63 -12.38
N THR A 245 -12.84 -3.65 -11.09
CA THR A 245 -14.24 -3.60 -10.67
C THR A 245 -14.96 -2.38 -11.26
N ALA A 246 -14.35 -1.21 -11.18
CA ALA A 246 -14.89 0.03 -11.72
C ALA A 246 -15.08 -0.04 -13.25
N GLY A 247 -14.11 -0.61 -13.97
CA GLY A 247 -14.19 -0.80 -15.41
C GLY A 247 -15.31 -1.76 -15.82
N VAL A 248 -15.43 -2.89 -15.11
CA VAL A 248 -16.51 -3.87 -15.33
C VAL A 248 -17.86 -3.23 -15.06
N PHE A 249 -18.02 -2.56 -13.91
CA PHE A 249 -19.28 -1.90 -13.55
C PHE A 249 -19.70 -0.87 -14.58
N GLN A 250 -18.76 -0.05 -15.08
CA GLN A 250 -19.01 0.91 -16.15
C GLN A 250 -19.49 0.24 -17.44
N ALA A 251 -18.83 -0.84 -17.86
CA ALA A 251 -19.20 -1.58 -19.07
C ALA A 251 -20.60 -2.21 -18.97
N LEU A 252 -20.94 -2.83 -17.82
CA LEU A 252 -22.27 -3.39 -17.58
C LEU A 252 -23.35 -2.30 -17.65
N ARG A 253 -23.11 -1.16 -17.03
CA ARG A 253 -24.01 0.00 -17.06
C ARG A 253 -24.22 0.52 -18.49
N ASP A 254 -23.16 0.70 -19.26
CA ASP A 254 -23.24 1.23 -20.63
C ASP A 254 -23.95 0.23 -21.58
N ARG A 255 -23.85 -1.07 -21.30
CA ARG A 255 -24.63 -2.12 -21.97
C ARG A 255 -26.06 -2.27 -21.42
N LYS A 256 -26.46 -1.46 -20.44
CA LYS A 256 -27.78 -1.49 -19.77
C LYS A 256 -28.08 -2.85 -19.12
N LEU A 257 -27.06 -3.60 -18.71
CA LEU A 257 -27.21 -4.85 -17.98
C LEU A 257 -27.42 -4.55 -16.49
N LYS A 258 -28.41 -5.22 -15.92
CA LYS A 258 -28.75 -5.07 -14.50
C LYS A 258 -27.84 -5.95 -13.64
N VAL A 259 -27.21 -5.34 -12.65
CA VAL A 259 -26.45 -6.03 -11.61
C VAL A 259 -27.38 -6.19 -10.39
N PRO A 260 -27.57 -7.38 -9.84
CA PRO A 260 -27.03 -8.67 -10.24
C PRO A 260 -27.92 -9.45 -11.21
N ALA A 261 -29.10 -8.94 -11.59
CA ALA A 261 -30.14 -9.71 -12.28
C ALA A 261 -29.69 -10.34 -13.62
N ASP A 262 -28.91 -9.60 -14.42
CA ASP A 262 -28.34 -10.13 -15.67
C ASP A 262 -26.94 -10.72 -15.42
N VAL A 263 -26.08 -9.98 -14.66
CA VAL A 263 -24.71 -10.37 -14.34
C VAL A 263 -24.36 -9.88 -12.94
N ALA A 264 -23.97 -10.78 -12.04
CA ALA A 264 -23.43 -10.39 -10.74
C ALA A 264 -22.00 -9.85 -10.87
N LEU A 265 -21.61 -8.97 -9.94
CA LEU A 265 -20.27 -8.41 -9.88
C LEU A 265 -19.74 -8.48 -8.47
N VAL A 266 -18.53 -9.05 -8.32
CA VAL A 266 -17.78 -9.02 -7.06
C VAL A 266 -16.35 -8.57 -7.30
N GLY A 267 -15.71 -7.99 -6.26
CA GLY A 267 -14.39 -7.43 -6.40
C GLY A 267 -13.52 -7.50 -5.16
N PHE A 268 -12.39 -6.86 -5.26
CA PHE A 268 -11.44 -6.62 -4.16
C PHE A 268 -11.28 -5.13 -3.94
N ASP A 269 -10.84 -4.79 -2.76
CA ASP A 269 -10.53 -3.46 -2.26
C ASP A 269 -11.78 -2.61 -1.99
N GLU A 270 -11.98 -2.26 -0.72
CA GLU A 270 -13.03 -1.33 -0.32
C GLU A 270 -12.75 0.06 -0.90
N THR A 271 -13.78 0.67 -1.45
CA THR A 271 -13.72 2.02 -2.01
C THR A 271 -15.01 2.76 -1.74
N THR A 272 -14.94 4.07 -1.53
CA THR A 272 -16.11 4.90 -1.29
C THR A 272 -17.15 4.80 -2.42
N TRP A 273 -16.69 4.72 -3.67
CA TRP A 273 -17.62 4.59 -4.80
C TRP A 273 -18.34 3.24 -4.84
N GLY A 274 -17.68 2.15 -4.40
CA GLY A 274 -18.26 0.80 -4.41
C GLY A 274 -19.46 0.64 -3.47
N GLU A 275 -19.54 1.47 -2.44
CA GLU A 275 -20.67 1.57 -1.54
C GLU A 275 -21.78 2.47 -2.08
N LEU A 276 -21.42 3.54 -2.81
CA LEU A 276 -22.34 4.58 -3.27
C LEU A 276 -23.02 4.28 -4.60
N VAL A 277 -22.54 3.28 -5.36
CA VAL A 277 -23.20 2.88 -6.63
C VAL A 277 -24.45 2.05 -6.37
N ASP A 278 -25.31 1.98 -7.37
CA ASP A 278 -26.52 1.14 -7.33
C ASP A 278 -26.41 0.03 -8.41
N PRO A 279 -26.36 -1.24 -7.96
CA PRO A 279 -26.30 -1.71 -6.58
C PRO A 279 -24.88 -1.56 -5.97
N PRO A 280 -24.75 -1.47 -4.64
CA PRO A 280 -23.47 -1.46 -3.97
C PRO A 280 -22.75 -2.81 -4.13
N ILE A 281 -21.40 -2.74 -4.23
CA ILE A 281 -20.56 -3.85 -4.67
C ILE A 281 -20.17 -4.77 -3.52
N THR A 282 -20.40 -6.08 -3.65
CA THR A 282 -19.84 -7.14 -2.81
C THR A 282 -18.35 -7.29 -3.09
N LEU A 283 -17.51 -7.32 -2.04
CA LEU A 283 -16.08 -7.36 -2.22
C LEU A 283 -15.35 -7.96 -1.00
N ILE A 284 -14.07 -8.25 -1.20
CA ILE A 284 -13.12 -8.44 -0.09
C ILE A 284 -12.51 -7.09 0.28
N ALA A 285 -12.77 -6.63 1.50
CA ALA A 285 -12.08 -5.49 2.09
C ALA A 285 -10.75 -5.96 2.69
N GLN A 286 -9.64 -5.38 2.23
CA GLN A 286 -8.34 -5.61 2.83
C GLN A 286 -8.17 -4.74 4.09
N PRO A 287 -7.52 -5.21 5.16
CA PRO A 287 -7.29 -4.44 6.38
C PRO A 287 -6.14 -3.44 6.20
N THR A 288 -6.35 -2.41 5.37
CA THR A 288 -5.30 -1.46 4.93
C THR A 288 -4.67 -0.69 6.09
N GLU A 289 -5.46 -0.36 7.12
CA GLU A 289 -4.94 0.29 8.33
C GLU A 289 -4.00 -0.66 9.09
N GLU A 290 -4.40 -1.90 9.29
CA GLU A 290 -3.59 -2.90 9.98
C GLU A 290 -2.32 -3.24 9.18
N ILE A 291 -2.40 -3.32 7.84
CA ILE A 291 -1.23 -3.50 6.96
C ILE A 291 -0.23 -2.36 7.19
N GLY A 292 -0.68 -1.11 7.11
CA GLY A 292 0.18 0.07 7.25
C GLY A 292 0.81 0.18 8.64
N ARG A 293 0.03 0.02 9.72
CA ARG A 293 0.52 0.04 11.10
C ARG A 293 1.52 -1.08 11.37
N THR A 294 1.17 -2.33 11.03
CA THR A 294 2.05 -3.48 11.23
C THR A 294 3.36 -3.34 10.46
N ALA A 295 3.32 -2.87 9.21
CA ALA A 295 4.52 -2.63 8.42
C ALA A 295 5.42 -1.57 9.06
N THR A 296 4.84 -0.48 9.57
CA THR A 296 5.57 0.60 10.24
C THR A 296 6.18 0.13 11.56
N GLU A 297 5.44 -0.62 12.36
CA GLU A 297 5.95 -1.20 13.61
C GLU A 297 7.12 -2.18 13.35
N LEU A 298 6.98 -3.06 12.36
CA LEU A 298 8.06 -3.98 11.98
C LEU A 298 9.29 -3.23 11.49
N LEU A 299 9.10 -2.13 10.75
CA LEU A 299 10.20 -1.29 10.29
C LEU A 299 10.94 -0.67 11.47
N PHE A 300 10.24 -0.05 12.43
CA PHE A 300 10.86 0.55 13.61
C PHE A 300 11.56 -0.49 14.48
N GLN A 301 10.95 -1.66 14.69
CA GLN A 301 11.61 -2.77 15.38
C GLN A 301 12.92 -3.19 14.67
N ARG A 302 12.97 -3.13 13.33
CA ARG A 302 14.17 -3.45 12.54
C ARG A 302 15.20 -2.35 12.64
N ILE A 303 14.81 -1.08 12.69
CA ILE A 303 15.68 0.08 12.88
C ILE A 303 16.36 0.01 14.25
N ASP A 304 15.60 -0.36 15.30
CA ASP A 304 16.12 -0.44 16.67
C ASP A 304 16.99 -1.69 16.90
N VAL A 305 16.62 -2.82 16.30
CA VAL A 305 17.32 -4.11 16.44
C VAL A 305 17.55 -4.73 15.05
N PRO A 306 18.57 -4.28 14.30
CA PRO A 306 18.83 -4.74 12.92
C PRO A 306 19.03 -6.25 12.78
N SER A 307 19.57 -6.90 13.83
CA SER A 307 19.88 -8.34 13.85
C SER A 307 18.69 -9.25 14.18
N ARG A 308 17.50 -8.70 14.47
CA ARG A 308 16.33 -9.53 14.79
C ARG A 308 15.92 -10.43 13.60
N SER A 309 15.38 -11.59 13.90
CA SER A 309 14.84 -12.48 12.87
C SER A 309 13.72 -11.81 12.08
N PRO A 310 13.67 -11.99 10.74
CA PRO A 310 12.57 -11.52 9.91
C PRO A 310 11.23 -12.15 10.30
N LYS A 311 10.16 -11.41 10.10
CA LYS A 311 8.79 -11.86 10.36
C LYS A 311 7.96 -11.73 9.10
N THR A 312 7.10 -12.71 8.84
CA THR A 312 6.03 -12.63 7.84
C THR A 312 4.70 -12.63 8.59
N VAL A 313 3.95 -11.54 8.44
CA VAL A 313 2.59 -11.41 8.98
C VAL A 313 1.62 -11.60 7.81
N ILE A 314 0.69 -12.53 7.96
CA ILE A 314 -0.37 -12.79 6.97
C ILE A 314 -1.68 -12.37 7.58
N LEU A 315 -2.31 -11.37 6.99
CA LEU A 315 -3.59 -10.82 7.43
C LEU A 315 -4.74 -11.42 6.63
N LYS A 316 -5.94 -11.35 7.17
CA LYS A 316 -7.16 -11.82 6.50
C LYS A 316 -7.95 -10.64 5.93
N GLY A 317 -8.51 -10.81 4.75
CA GLY A 317 -9.51 -9.92 4.20
C GLY A 317 -10.90 -10.23 4.79
N ASN A 318 -11.79 -9.26 4.76
CA ASN A 318 -13.18 -9.40 5.21
C ASN A 318 -14.11 -9.39 4.00
N LEU A 319 -14.93 -10.42 3.85
CA LEU A 319 -16.00 -10.44 2.86
C LEU A 319 -17.12 -9.46 3.29
N ILE A 320 -17.37 -8.45 2.48
CA ILE A 320 -18.47 -7.51 2.64
C ILE A 320 -19.53 -7.83 1.59
N VAL A 321 -20.60 -8.47 2.03
CA VAL A 321 -21.72 -8.85 1.15
C VAL A 321 -22.65 -7.66 0.96
N ARG A 322 -22.92 -7.33 -0.31
CA ARG A 322 -23.83 -6.27 -0.75
C ARG A 322 -24.72 -6.75 -1.90
N ALA A 323 -25.54 -5.85 -2.46
CA ALA A 323 -26.56 -6.21 -3.42
C ALA A 323 -26.06 -6.67 -4.79
N SER A 324 -24.81 -6.37 -5.18
CA SER A 324 -24.27 -6.73 -6.52
C SER A 324 -24.10 -8.23 -6.76
N SER A 325 -24.28 -9.06 -5.73
CA SER A 325 -24.21 -10.52 -5.82
C SER A 325 -25.30 -11.21 -5.00
N SER A 326 -26.47 -10.58 -4.87
CA SER A 326 -27.64 -11.19 -4.21
C SER A 326 -28.00 -12.54 -4.85
N PRO A 327 -28.62 -13.47 -4.10
CA PRO A 327 -29.02 -14.79 -4.62
C PRO A 327 -29.83 -14.67 -5.91
N ARG A 328 -29.60 -15.63 -6.82
CA ARG A 328 -30.27 -15.72 -8.13
C ARG A 328 -31.61 -16.38 -8.00
#